data_c9e0b070b9fb476bd44202d97f918148
#
_entry.id   c9e0b070b9fb476bd44202d97f918148
#
_cell.length_a   1.000
_cell.length_b   1.000
_cell.length_c   1.000
_cell.angle_alpha   90.00
_cell.angle_beta   90.00
_cell.angle_gamma   90.00
#
_symmetry.space_group_name_H-M   'P 1'
#
loop_
_entity.id
_entity.type
_entity.pdbx_description
1 polymer ?
#
loop_
_entity_poly.entity_id
_entity_poly.type
_entity_poly.pdbx_seq_one_letter_code
_entity_poly.pdbx_strand_id
1 'polypeptide(L)'
;SARIETKFQEFNRVLGGGIVDGSLVLIGGDPGIGKSTLLLQISSQLADASYDVLYISGEESAKQIKLRADRLHVNGSNLFVVSETDLQRIAAHIEEMNPAFVVIDSIQTIHLP
;
A
#
# COMPACT_ATOMS: atom_id res chain seq x y z
N SER A 1 -1.56 -19.53 3.83
CA SER A 1 -0.78 -20.58 3.23
C SER A 1 0.71 -20.33 3.38
N ALA A 2 1.51 -21.36 3.21
CA ALA A 2 2.97 -21.25 3.30
C ALA A 2 3.54 -20.26 2.28
N ARG A 3 2.91 -20.13 1.13
CA ARG A 3 3.31 -19.21 0.08
C ARG A 3 3.16 -17.75 0.53
N ILE A 4 2.04 -17.43 1.15
CA ILE A 4 1.78 -16.09 1.66
C ILE A 4 2.74 -15.76 2.80
N GLU A 5 2.97 -16.72 3.68
CA GLU A 5 3.92 -16.55 4.78
C GLU A 5 5.33 -16.27 4.29
N THR A 6 5.76 -16.98 3.23
CA THR A 6 7.08 -16.76 2.63
C THR A 6 7.20 -15.36 2.03
N LYS A 7 6.18 -14.92 1.30
CA LYS A 7 6.16 -13.57 0.74
C LYS A 7 6.19 -12.52 1.85
N PHE A 8 5.43 -12.73 2.91
CA PHE A 8 5.37 -11.81 4.04
C PHE A 8 6.73 -11.69 4.71
N GLN A 9 7.43 -12.81 4.89
CA GLN A 9 8.75 -12.81 5.48
C GLN A 9 9.77 -12.05 4.63
N GLU A 10 9.75 -12.29 3.31
CA GLU A 10 10.63 -11.57 2.40
C GLU A 10 10.31 -10.09 2.35
N PHE A 11 9.03 -9.76 2.37
CA PHE A 11 8.58 -8.39 2.44
C PHE A 11 9.14 -7.68 3.68
N ASN A 12 8.99 -8.33 4.83
CA ASN A 12 9.51 -7.79 6.09
C ASN A 12 11.03 -7.66 6.06
N ARG A 13 11.72 -8.63 5.46
CA ARG A 13 13.18 -8.59 5.36
C ARG A 13 13.65 -7.39 4.55
N VAL A 14 13.00 -7.15 3.42
CA VAL A 14 13.37 -6.03 2.53
C VAL A 14 13.02 -4.69 3.16
N LEU A 15 11.82 -4.56 3.73
CA LEU A 15 11.35 -3.30 4.29
C LEU A 15 11.82 -3.08 5.73
N GLY A 16 12.07 -4.17 6.46
CA GLY A 16 12.47 -4.09 7.86
C GLY A 16 13.93 -3.68 8.09
N GLY A 17 14.70 -3.53 7.03
CA GLY A 17 16.12 -3.17 7.12
C GLY A 17 16.38 -1.67 7.31
N GLY A 18 15.43 -0.94 7.91
CA GLY A 18 15.56 0.48 8.17
C GLY A 18 14.84 1.37 7.17
N ILE A 19 14.31 0.78 6.10
CA ILE A 19 13.63 1.56 5.04
C ILE A 19 12.31 2.13 5.52
N VAL A 20 11.56 1.37 6.33
CA VAL A 20 10.27 1.79 6.86
C VAL A 20 10.32 2.15 8.34
N ASP A 21 11.48 2.60 8.79
CA ASP A 21 11.62 3.00 10.19
C ASP A 21 10.64 4.14 10.50
N GLY A 22 9.77 3.89 11.48
CA GLY A 22 8.75 4.85 11.87
C GLY A 22 7.45 4.80 11.07
N SER A 23 7.38 3.95 10.03
CA SER A 23 6.16 3.79 9.25
C SER A 23 5.40 2.55 9.69
N LEU A 24 4.07 2.65 9.69
CA LEU A 24 3.19 1.49 9.91
C LEU A 24 2.74 0.95 8.56
N VAL A 25 2.88 -0.36 8.36
CA VAL A 25 2.51 -1.00 7.10
C VAL A 25 1.26 -1.84 7.30
N LEU A 26 0.24 -1.59 6.48
CA LEU A 26 -1.00 -2.36 6.43
C LEU A 26 -1.01 -3.15 5.13
N ILE A 27 -1.17 -4.47 5.24
CA ILE A 27 -1.10 -5.33 4.08
C ILE A 27 -2.43 -6.04 3.88
N GLY A 28 -3.01 -5.88 2.68
CA GLY A 28 -4.17 -6.64 2.27
C GLY A 28 -3.78 -8.02 1.82
N GLY A 29 -4.61 -9.00 2.13
CA GLY A 29 -4.43 -10.40 1.74
C GLY A 29 -5.11 -10.74 0.42
N ASP A 30 -6.03 -11.68 0.47
CA ASP A 30 -6.71 -12.19 -0.72
C ASP A 30 -7.43 -11.08 -1.50
N PRO A 31 -7.32 -11.05 -2.84
CA PRO A 31 -8.13 -10.16 -3.64
C PRO A 31 -9.60 -10.52 -3.46
N GLY A 32 -10.41 -9.52 -3.20
CA GLY A 32 -11.83 -9.74 -2.96
C GLY A 32 -12.63 -8.47 -3.11
N ILE A 33 -13.90 -8.62 -3.43
CA ILE A 33 -14.82 -7.50 -3.57
C ILE A 33 -14.96 -6.82 -2.21
N GLY A 34 -14.79 -5.52 -2.20
CA GLY A 34 -14.94 -4.71 -0.99
C GLY A 34 -13.68 -4.50 -0.20
N LYS A 35 -12.67 -5.35 -0.36
CA LYS A 35 -11.41 -5.20 0.38
C LYS A 35 -10.65 -3.95 -0.05
N SER A 36 -10.51 -3.74 -1.35
CA SER A 36 -9.83 -2.54 -1.87
C SER A 36 -10.56 -1.27 -1.46
N THR A 37 -11.89 -1.31 -1.45
CA THR A 37 -12.70 -0.19 -1.00
C THR A 37 -12.45 0.11 0.47
N LEU A 38 -12.43 -0.93 1.30
CA LEU A 38 -12.16 -0.78 2.74
C LEU A 38 -10.77 -0.21 2.99
N LEU A 39 -9.75 -0.75 2.31
CA LEU A 39 -8.39 -0.26 2.45
C LEU A 39 -8.27 1.20 2.02
N LEU A 40 -8.97 1.57 0.95
CA LEU A 40 -8.96 2.95 0.47
C LEU A 40 -9.65 3.89 1.47
N GLN A 41 -10.74 3.45 2.08
CA GLN A 41 -11.43 4.23 3.11
C GLN A 41 -10.56 4.43 4.35
N ILE A 42 -9.87 3.39 4.79
CA ILE A 42 -8.94 3.49 5.91
C ILE A 42 -7.82 4.47 5.58
N SER A 43 -7.27 4.36 4.38
CA SER A 43 -6.21 5.27 3.91
C SER A 43 -6.68 6.72 3.92
N SER A 44 -7.92 6.95 3.50
CA SER A 44 -8.53 8.27 3.51
C SER A 44 -8.62 8.84 4.92
N GLN A 45 -9.08 8.03 5.86
CA GLN A 45 -9.20 8.48 7.25
C GLN A 45 -7.85 8.87 7.84
N LEU A 46 -6.81 8.10 7.52
CA LEU A 46 -5.45 8.40 7.99
C LEU A 46 -4.94 9.69 7.34
N ALA A 47 -5.20 9.87 6.05
CA ALA A 47 -4.79 11.08 5.34
C ALA A 47 -5.54 12.31 5.87
N ASP A 48 -6.83 12.16 6.20
CA ASP A 48 -7.62 13.25 6.79
C ASP A 48 -7.10 13.65 8.16
N ALA A 49 -6.47 12.72 8.87
CA ALA A 49 -5.79 13.01 10.14
C ALA A 49 -4.42 13.66 9.95
N SER A 50 -4.10 14.07 8.73
CA SER A 50 -2.86 14.76 8.34
C SER A 50 -1.62 13.87 8.32
N TYR A 51 -1.81 12.55 8.19
CA TYR A 51 -0.71 11.64 7.97
C TYR A 51 -0.48 11.43 6.47
N ASP A 52 0.78 11.39 6.06
CA ASP A 52 1.10 11.01 4.70
C ASP A 52 0.91 9.50 4.53
N VAL A 53 0.07 9.12 3.60
CA VAL A 53 -0.28 7.73 3.34
C VAL A 53 0.12 7.36 1.92
N LEU A 54 0.87 6.28 1.79
CA LEU A 54 1.22 5.71 0.49
C LEU A 54 0.39 4.45 0.27
N TYR A 55 -0.49 4.50 -0.71
CA TYR A 55 -1.35 3.38 -1.09
C TYR A 55 -0.76 2.72 -2.34
N ILE A 56 -0.38 1.46 -2.21
CA ILE A 56 0.25 0.70 -3.30
C ILE A 56 -0.68 -0.41 -3.72
N SER A 57 -1.01 -0.44 -5.01
CA SER A 57 -1.81 -1.51 -5.58
C SER A 57 -0.99 -2.31 -6.59
N GLY A 58 -1.05 -3.62 -6.50
CA GLY A 58 -0.47 -4.50 -7.50
C GLY A 58 -1.47 -4.97 -8.54
N GLU A 59 -2.74 -4.60 -8.40
CA GLU A 59 -3.82 -5.10 -9.26
C GLU A 59 -4.41 -4.03 -10.17
N GLU A 60 -4.53 -2.81 -9.68
CA GLU A 60 -5.20 -1.73 -10.38
C GLU A 60 -4.22 -0.63 -10.73
N SER A 61 -4.51 0.11 -11.83
CA SER A 61 -3.74 1.30 -12.15
C SER A 61 -4.04 2.43 -11.16
N ALA A 62 -3.13 3.37 -11.04
CA ALA A 62 -3.34 4.53 -10.19
C ALA A 62 -4.57 5.31 -10.63
N LYS A 63 -4.82 5.38 -11.95
CA LYS A 63 -6.00 6.05 -12.50
C LYS A 63 -7.30 5.40 -12.02
N GLN A 64 -7.37 4.07 -12.03
CA GLN A 64 -8.55 3.34 -11.57
C GLN A 64 -8.80 3.55 -10.08
N ILE A 65 -7.73 3.55 -9.30
CA ILE A 65 -7.84 3.78 -7.86
C ILE A 65 -8.34 5.20 -7.58
N LYS A 66 -7.82 6.18 -8.30
CA LYS A 66 -8.24 7.58 -8.15
C LYS A 66 -9.71 7.78 -8.53
N LEU A 67 -10.17 7.10 -9.60
CA LEU A 67 -11.58 7.15 -9.97
C LEU A 67 -12.47 6.57 -8.87
N ARG A 68 -12.04 5.48 -8.25
CA ARG A 68 -12.77 4.90 -7.13
C ARG A 68 -12.75 5.83 -5.91
N ALA A 69 -11.63 6.44 -5.63
CA ALA A 69 -11.50 7.39 -4.54
C ALA A 69 -12.47 8.56 -4.73
N ASP A 70 -12.58 9.08 -5.94
CA ASP A 70 -13.52 10.16 -6.25
C ASP A 70 -14.96 9.73 -5.99
N ARG A 71 -15.33 8.51 -6.39
CA ARG A 71 -16.68 8.00 -6.15
C ARG A 71 -16.99 7.81 -4.67
N LEU A 72 -15.98 7.53 -3.88
CA LEU A 72 -16.11 7.34 -2.43
C LEU A 72 -15.94 8.65 -1.66
N HIS A 73 -15.75 9.76 -2.38
CA HIS A 73 -15.49 11.07 -1.80
C HIS A 73 -14.22 11.09 -0.93
N VAL A 74 -13.23 10.30 -1.35
CA VAL A 74 -11.92 10.24 -0.73
C VAL A 74 -11.02 11.22 -1.47
N ASN A 75 -10.65 12.32 -0.84
CA ASN A 75 -9.84 13.33 -1.51
C ASN A 75 -8.84 13.98 -0.56
N GLY A 76 -8.03 13.18 0.08
CA GLY A 76 -6.97 13.68 0.91
C GLY A 76 -5.76 14.09 0.09
N SER A 77 -5.23 15.29 0.31
CA SER A 77 -4.00 15.74 -0.33
C SER A 77 -2.79 14.93 0.13
N ASN A 78 -2.91 14.22 1.24
CA ASN A 78 -1.85 13.40 1.82
C ASN A 78 -1.97 11.93 1.44
N LEU A 79 -2.88 11.59 0.55
CA LEU A 79 -3.05 10.22 0.04
C LEU A 79 -2.36 10.11 -1.32
N PHE A 80 -1.31 9.32 -1.37
CA PHE A 80 -0.52 9.10 -2.59
C PHE A 80 -0.72 7.68 -3.07
N VAL A 81 -1.07 7.53 -4.33
CA VAL A 81 -1.43 6.24 -4.92
C VAL A 81 -0.37 5.84 -5.94
N VAL A 82 0.13 4.62 -5.82
CA VAL A 82 1.13 4.06 -6.72
C VAL A 82 0.69 2.68 -7.17
N SER A 83 0.78 2.42 -8.46
CA SER A 83 0.58 1.09 -9.02
C SER A 83 1.96 0.44 -9.20
N GLU A 84 2.24 -0.60 -8.43
CA GLU A 84 3.55 -1.23 -8.45
C GLU A 84 3.46 -2.65 -7.90
N THR A 85 4.22 -3.56 -8.51
CA THR A 85 4.30 -4.96 -8.05
C THR A 85 5.71 -5.36 -7.66
N ASP A 86 6.73 -4.63 -8.06
CA ASP A 86 8.12 -4.95 -7.77
C ASP A 86 8.46 -4.46 -6.36
N LEU A 87 8.82 -5.39 -5.48
CA LEU A 87 9.10 -5.08 -4.08
C LEU A 87 10.25 -4.08 -3.92
N GLN A 88 11.27 -4.16 -4.76
CA GLN A 88 12.39 -3.21 -4.67
C GLN A 88 11.97 -1.80 -5.03
N ARG A 89 11.08 -1.66 -6.01
CA ARG A 89 10.54 -0.35 -6.39
C ARG A 89 9.60 0.18 -5.31
N ILE A 90 8.82 -0.70 -4.70
CA ILE A 90 7.99 -0.33 -3.57
C ILE A 90 8.85 0.21 -2.44
N ALA A 91 9.94 -0.47 -2.12
CA ALA A 91 10.88 -0.03 -1.09
C ALA A 91 11.48 1.33 -1.42
N ALA A 92 11.82 1.56 -2.68
CA ALA A 92 12.36 2.84 -3.13
C ALA A 92 11.34 3.97 -2.96
N HIS A 93 10.06 3.74 -3.29
CA HIS A 93 9.00 4.72 -3.07
C HIS A 93 8.86 5.06 -1.59
N ILE A 94 8.88 4.05 -0.73
CA ILE A 94 8.74 4.24 0.71
C ILE A 94 9.92 5.06 1.25
N GLU A 95 11.13 4.71 0.85
CA GLU A 95 12.33 5.42 1.29
C GLU A 95 12.32 6.88 0.85
N GLU A 96 11.95 7.13 -0.40
CA GLU A 96 11.93 8.49 -0.95
C GLU A 96 10.86 9.35 -0.29
N MET A 97 9.68 8.79 -0.10
CA MET A 97 8.53 9.53 0.42
C MET A 97 8.50 9.61 1.94
N ASN A 98 9.01 8.59 2.62
CA ASN A 98 8.98 8.46 4.07
C ASN A 98 7.56 8.68 4.64
N PRO A 99 6.57 7.90 4.19
CA PRO A 99 5.19 8.10 4.66
C PRO A 99 5.01 7.61 6.09
N ALA A 100 3.98 8.13 6.76
CA ALA A 100 3.60 7.62 8.08
C ALA A 100 2.94 6.26 7.99
N PHE A 101 2.18 6.02 6.92
CA PHE A 101 1.48 4.74 6.70
C PHE A 101 1.70 4.27 5.28
N VAL A 102 1.85 2.95 5.14
CA VAL A 102 1.93 2.29 3.84
C VAL A 102 0.82 1.26 3.79
N VAL A 103 0.00 1.31 2.75
CA VAL A 103 -1.07 0.34 2.52
C VAL A 103 -0.74 -0.43 1.25
N ILE A 104 -0.77 -1.75 1.33
CA ILE A 104 -0.44 -2.60 0.18
C ILE A 104 -1.62 -3.53 -0.12
N ASP A 105 -2.10 -3.47 -1.35
CA ASP A 105 -3.19 -4.28 -1.83
C ASP A 105 -2.77 -4.94 -3.15
N SER A 106 -2.35 -6.17 -3.14
CA SER A 106 -2.22 -7.12 -2.02
C SER A 106 -0.83 -7.72 -2.04
N ILE A 107 -0.45 -8.37 -0.95
CA ILE A 107 0.87 -9.02 -0.87
C ILE A 107 1.05 -10.10 -1.93
N GLN A 108 -0.06 -10.72 -2.37
CA GLN A 108 -0.01 -11.79 -3.37
C GLN A 108 0.42 -11.30 -4.74
N THR A 109 0.22 -10.02 -5.03
CA THR A 109 0.57 -9.44 -6.32
C THR A 109 2.00 -8.93 -6.38
N ILE A 110 2.70 -8.90 -5.25
CA ILE A 110 4.06 -8.38 -5.18
C ILE A 110 5.05 -9.42 -5.67
N HIS A 111 5.97 -8.99 -6.52
CA HIS A 111 7.07 -9.82 -7.01
C HIS A 111 8.30 -9.61 -6.13
N LEU A 112 8.83 -10.73 -5.65
CA LEU A 112 10.03 -10.73 -4.83
C LEU A 112 11.27 -10.66 -5.71
N PRO A 113 12.34 -10.05 -5.21
CA PRO A 113 13.63 -10.05 -5.94
C PRO A 113 14.22 -11.44 -6.06
#